data_327a6953cdef7f68329044faf8f32230
#
_entry.id   327a6953cdef7f68329044faf8f32230
#
_cell.length_a   1.000
_cell.length_b   1.000
_cell.length_c   1.000
_cell.angle_alpha   90.00
_cell.angle_beta   90.00
_cell.angle_gamma   90.00
#
_symmetry.space_group_name_H-M   'P 1'
#
loop_
_entity.id
_entity.type
_entity.pdbx_description
1 polymer ?
#
loop_
_entity_poly.entity_id
_entity_poly.type
_entity_poly.pdbx_seq_one_letter_code
_entity_poly.pdbx_strand_id
1 'polypeptide(L)'
;MNKCKAAYCRIFQKCFKIAIPFLPYRHPEVFYSTSKLTGLFEEKGIDTILIITDAGIRKFGLLDRMLMHFDHHNIHYFIYDKTVANPTTTNVEEARELYLEKHCDAIIGFGGGSSIDCAKAVGARIAKPKQSLSKMKGILKVHKKLPLLVAIPTTAGTGSETTLAAVITDAQTRHKYAINDFPLIPAYAVLDPKVTISLPPSLTATTGMDALTHAVEAYIGGSTTRHTRKYAKKATKLIFDNIYKAYDDGQNIEARKEMLKASFFAGCAFTKSYVGYVHAVAHSLGGKYNIPHGLANATILPMVLEDYGSTIYKKLYQLAVYAGIADESDDYEVAADKFISAIKDMKKYFQIGDTFSEIQKEDIPERSRYADKEANPLYPVPVLMNAKELEKYYYMLMPEEEK
;
A
#
# COMPACT_ATOMS: atom_id res chain seq x y z
N MET A 1 -15.63 -22.43 6.19
CA MET A 1 -15.20 -22.14 7.61
C MET A 1 -16.22 -22.71 8.58
N ASN A 2 -15.84 -23.22 9.80
CA ASN A 2 -16.83 -23.69 10.78
C ASN A 2 -17.61 -22.51 11.40
N LYS A 3 -18.85 -22.76 11.85
CA LYS A 3 -19.79 -21.72 12.34
C LYS A 3 -19.24 -20.90 13.52
N CYS A 4 -18.52 -21.53 14.46
CA CYS A 4 -17.96 -20.85 15.63
C CYS A 4 -16.83 -19.87 15.24
N LYS A 5 -15.89 -20.27 14.38
CA LYS A 5 -14.83 -19.40 13.86
C LYS A 5 -15.43 -18.24 13.04
N ALA A 6 -16.43 -18.53 12.22
CA ALA A 6 -17.12 -17.50 11.43
C ALA A 6 -17.82 -16.46 12.34
N ALA A 7 -18.55 -16.92 13.37
CA ALA A 7 -19.19 -16.01 14.34
C ALA A 7 -18.15 -15.14 15.07
N TYR A 8 -17.05 -15.73 15.54
CA TYR A 8 -15.94 -15.00 16.16
C TYR A 8 -15.40 -13.91 15.23
N CYS A 9 -15.09 -14.25 13.98
CA CYS A 9 -14.59 -13.27 13.00
C CYS A 9 -15.58 -12.12 12.80
N ARG A 10 -16.87 -12.40 12.65
CA ARG A 10 -17.90 -11.36 12.46
C ARG A 10 -18.11 -10.48 13.69
N ILE A 11 -18.05 -11.04 14.89
CA ILE A 11 -18.11 -10.28 16.14
C ILE A 11 -16.89 -9.35 16.22
N PHE A 12 -15.68 -9.87 16.01
CA PHE A 12 -14.46 -9.08 16.01
C PHE A 12 -14.53 -7.90 15.02
N GLN A 13 -14.93 -8.18 13.78
CA GLN A 13 -15.06 -7.17 12.72
C GLN A 13 -16.12 -6.11 13.07
N LYS A 14 -17.23 -6.51 13.70
CA LYS A 14 -18.26 -5.57 14.20
C LYS A 14 -17.72 -4.68 15.33
N CYS A 15 -17.06 -5.26 16.32
CA CYS A 15 -16.46 -4.50 17.43
C CYS A 15 -15.42 -3.51 16.89
N PHE A 16 -14.56 -3.96 15.97
CA PHE A 16 -13.57 -3.10 15.34
C PHE A 16 -14.23 -1.94 14.57
N LYS A 17 -15.27 -2.20 13.77
CA LYS A 17 -16.02 -1.16 13.06
C LYS A 17 -16.59 -0.10 13.99
N ILE A 18 -17.10 -0.49 15.17
CA ILE A 18 -17.60 0.42 16.19
C ILE A 18 -16.46 1.25 16.79
N ALA A 19 -15.27 0.66 16.95
CA ALA A 19 -14.10 1.35 17.50
C ALA A 19 -13.44 2.36 16.53
N ILE A 20 -13.53 2.16 15.22
CA ILE A 20 -12.85 3.00 14.21
C ILE A 20 -13.04 4.52 14.43
N PRO A 21 -14.23 5.06 14.70
CA PRO A 21 -14.43 6.50 14.91
C PRO A 21 -13.67 7.08 16.11
N PHE A 22 -13.32 6.25 17.09
CA PHE A 22 -12.65 6.66 18.33
C PHE A 22 -11.14 6.46 18.29
N LEU A 23 -10.62 5.84 17.23
CA LEU A 23 -9.20 5.62 17.06
C LEU A 23 -8.52 6.87 16.48
N PRO A 24 -7.28 7.21 16.89
CA PRO A 24 -6.61 8.45 16.55
C PRO A 24 -6.02 8.44 15.12
N TYR A 25 -6.83 8.00 14.15
CA TYR A 25 -6.46 8.11 12.74
C TYR A 25 -6.35 9.57 12.33
N ARG A 26 -5.28 9.89 11.63
CA ARG A 26 -5.07 11.19 10.99
C ARG A 26 -4.72 10.99 9.52
N HIS A 27 -4.77 12.06 8.76
CA HIS A 27 -4.24 12.10 7.40
C HIS A 27 -3.01 12.99 7.39
N PRO A 28 -1.98 12.68 6.60
CA PRO A 28 -0.87 13.58 6.35
C PRO A 28 -1.37 14.90 5.75
N GLU A 29 -0.72 16.00 6.08
CA GLU A 29 -0.86 17.21 5.31
C GLU A 29 -0.20 17.02 3.93
N VAL A 30 -0.87 17.47 2.85
CA VAL A 30 -0.45 17.18 1.48
C VAL A 30 0.19 18.38 0.82
N PHE A 31 1.40 18.20 0.33
CA PHE A 31 2.07 19.11 -0.61
C PHE A 31 2.13 18.46 -2.01
N TYR A 32 2.16 19.31 -3.03
CA TYR A 32 2.23 18.88 -4.44
C TYR A 32 3.57 19.24 -5.11
N SER A 33 4.55 19.65 -4.33
CA SER A 33 5.91 19.89 -4.79
C SER A 33 6.91 19.76 -3.64
N THR A 34 8.04 19.14 -3.92
CA THR A 34 9.17 19.01 -2.98
C THR A 34 9.74 20.38 -2.58
N SER A 35 9.60 21.41 -3.41
CA SER A 35 10.05 22.79 -3.09
C SER A 35 9.32 23.43 -1.89
N LYS A 36 8.16 22.92 -1.49
CA LYS A 36 7.45 23.41 -0.31
C LYS A 36 8.07 22.97 1.01
N LEU A 37 8.97 21.97 0.97
CA LEU A 37 9.61 21.47 2.18
C LEU A 37 10.56 22.46 2.81
N THR A 38 11.21 23.34 2.02
CA THR A 38 12.13 24.36 2.57
C THR A 38 11.41 25.28 3.54
N GLY A 39 10.30 25.89 3.12
CA GLY A 39 9.51 26.73 4.00
C GLY A 39 8.91 26.00 5.21
N LEU A 40 8.53 24.71 5.05
CA LEU A 40 8.10 23.88 6.17
C LEU A 40 9.21 23.70 7.21
N PHE A 41 10.42 23.39 6.76
CA PHE A 41 11.55 23.15 7.66
C PHE A 41 12.00 24.41 8.37
N GLU A 42 12.05 25.54 7.66
CA GLU A 42 12.28 26.87 8.25
C GLU A 42 11.24 27.18 9.35
N GLU A 43 9.94 27.01 9.06
CA GLU A 43 8.85 27.22 10.04
C GLU A 43 9.00 26.34 11.28
N LYS A 44 9.47 25.10 11.10
CA LYS A 44 9.60 24.11 12.19
C LYS A 44 10.94 24.17 12.91
N GLY A 45 11.90 24.99 12.46
CA GLY A 45 13.26 25.01 12.99
C GLY A 45 13.99 23.69 12.77
N ILE A 46 13.83 23.08 11.59
CA ILE A 46 14.47 21.83 11.18
C ILE A 46 15.70 22.21 10.34
N ASP A 47 16.87 21.89 10.83
CA ASP A 47 18.13 22.25 10.16
C ASP A 47 18.80 21.05 9.49
N THR A 48 18.61 19.85 10.03
CA THR A 48 19.32 18.63 9.56
C THR A 48 18.35 17.47 9.34
N ILE A 49 18.40 16.85 8.16
CA ILE A 49 17.43 15.87 7.70
C ILE A 49 18.11 14.58 7.30
N LEU A 50 17.55 13.43 7.70
CA LEU A 50 17.88 12.14 7.11
C LEU A 50 16.91 11.81 5.98
N ILE A 51 17.43 11.60 4.77
CA ILE A 51 16.69 11.12 3.61
C ILE A 51 16.92 9.63 3.47
N ILE A 52 15.86 8.83 3.56
CA ILE A 52 15.89 7.37 3.40
C ILE A 52 15.31 7.02 2.05
N THR A 53 16.11 6.36 1.21
CA THR A 53 15.79 6.06 -0.18
C THR A 53 16.46 4.75 -0.62
N ASP A 54 16.43 4.43 -1.89
CA ASP A 54 17.12 3.29 -2.50
C ASP A 54 18.14 3.72 -3.56
N ALA A 55 19.04 2.80 -3.89
CA ALA A 55 20.13 3.06 -4.83
C ALA A 55 19.63 3.40 -6.25
N GLY A 56 18.47 2.89 -6.65
CA GLY A 56 17.87 3.19 -7.96
C GLY A 56 17.46 4.66 -8.04
N ILE A 57 16.76 5.16 -7.03
CA ILE A 57 16.33 6.56 -6.95
C ILE A 57 17.55 7.49 -6.97
N ARG A 58 18.60 7.12 -6.23
CA ARG A 58 19.85 7.88 -6.21
C ARG A 58 20.50 7.90 -7.59
N LYS A 59 20.62 6.74 -8.23
CA LYS A 59 21.23 6.56 -9.56
C LYS A 59 20.52 7.35 -10.65
N PHE A 60 19.19 7.44 -10.59
CA PHE A 60 18.38 8.15 -11.58
C PHE A 60 18.21 9.66 -11.27
N GLY A 61 18.87 10.20 -10.25
CA GLY A 61 18.85 11.63 -9.93
C GLY A 61 17.49 12.18 -9.49
N LEU A 62 16.58 11.32 -9.00
CA LEU A 62 15.23 11.76 -8.61
C LEU A 62 15.22 12.69 -7.39
N LEU A 63 16.29 12.68 -6.60
CA LEU A 63 16.49 13.58 -5.46
C LEU A 63 16.99 14.96 -5.87
N ASP A 64 17.69 15.09 -7.00
CA ASP A 64 18.58 16.23 -7.29
C ASP A 64 17.85 17.57 -7.21
N ARG A 65 16.63 17.63 -7.76
CA ARG A 65 15.80 18.83 -7.69
C ARG A 65 15.46 19.26 -6.26
N MET A 66 15.15 18.30 -5.39
CA MET A 66 14.86 18.56 -3.98
C MET A 66 16.12 19.01 -3.24
N LEU A 67 17.24 18.33 -3.49
CA LEU A 67 18.53 18.65 -2.88
C LEU A 67 19.02 20.04 -3.29
N MET A 68 18.89 20.45 -4.56
CA MET A 68 19.17 21.81 -5.01
C MET A 68 18.39 22.88 -4.21
N HIS A 69 17.11 22.62 -3.89
CA HIS A 69 16.34 23.53 -3.03
C HIS A 69 16.89 23.55 -1.61
N PHE A 70 17.29 22.41 -1.06
CA PHE A 70 17.85 22.33 0.29
C PHE A 70 19.21 23.06 0.38
N ASP A 71 20.10 22.87 -0.61
CA ASP A 71 21.39 23.56 -0.69
C ASP A 71 21.20 25.09 -0.74
N HIS A 72 20.24 25.56 -1.55
CA HIS A 72 19.94 26.99 -1.69
C HIS A 72 19.40 27.64 -0.40
N HIS A 73 18.75 26.86 0.45
CA HIS A 73 18.17 27.31 1.73
C HIS A 73 19.03 26.90 2.94
N ASN A 74 20.26 26.42 2.75
CA ASN A 74 21.17 25.97 3.80
C ASN A 74 20.59 24.90 4.73
N ILE A 75 19.72 24.03 4.22
CA ILE A 75 19.21 22.88 4.94
C ILE A 75 20.20 21.73 4.79
N HIS A 76 20.74 21.25 5.89
CA HIS A 76 21.66 20.12 5.89
C HIS A 76 20.91 18.80 5.70
N TYR A 77 21.48 17.89 4.92
CA TYR A 77 20.89 16.57 4.71
C TYR A 77 21.95 15.46 4.64
N PHE A 78 21.54 14.29 5.07
CA PHE A 78 22.29 13.06 4.91
C PHE A 78 21.41 12.04 4.20
N ILE A 79 22.01 11.18 3.36
CA ILE A 79 21.27 10.24 2.53
C ILE A 79 21.65 8.83 2.92
N TYR A 80 20.63 8.04 3.28
CA TYR A 80 20.72 6.59 3.37
C TYR A 80 20.04 5.97 2.14
N ASP A 81 20.83 5.47 1.17
CA ASP A 81 20.38 4.98 -0.12
C ASP A 81 20.46 3.44 -0.28
N LYS A 82 20.62 2.72 0.84
CA LYS A 82 20.80 1.27 0.86
C LYS A 82 19.50 0.49 1.13
N THR A 83 18.34 1.16 1.13
CA THR A 83 17.07 0.46 1.32
C THR A 83 16.81 -0.51 0.19
N VAL A 84 16.54 -1.77 0.52
CA VAL A 84 16.19 -2.80 -0.46
C VAL A 84 14.68 -2.98 -0.57
N ALA A 85 14.23 -3.63 -1.63
CA ALA A 85 12.84 -4.13 -1.70
C ALA A 85 12.58 -5.04 -0.49
N ASN A 86 11.46 -4.81 0.22
CA ASN A 86 11.20 -5.41 1.54
C ASN A 86 12.31 -5.06 2.55
N PRO A 87 12.34 -3.84 3.07
CA PRO A 87 13.44 -3.31 3.87
C PRO A 87 13.71 -4.21 5.08
N THR A 88 14.99 -4.41 5.37
CA THR A 88 15.42 -5.31 6.44
C THR A 88 15.61 -4.58 7.76
N THR A 89 15.63 -5.34 8.85
CA THR A 89 16.01 -4.80 10.17
C THR A 89 17.41 -4.18 10.16
N THR A 90 18.34 -4.67 9.32
CA THR A 90 19.65 -4.08 9.11
C THR A 90 19.55 -2.70 8.49
N ASN A 91 18.77 -2.52 7.42
CA ASN A 91 18.55 -1.21 6.80
C ASN A 91 18.04 -0.19 7.83
N VAL A 92 17.10 -0.62 8.69
CA VAL A 92 16.52 0.26 9.72
C VAL A 92 17.55 0.68 10.75
N GLU A 93 18.38 -0.25 11.26
CA GLU A 93 19.37 0.10 12.29
C GLU A 93 20.53 0.93 11.72
N GLU A 94 21.03 0.63 10.51
CA GLU A 94 22.05 1.45 9.83
C GLU A 94 21.55 2.90 9.61
N ALA A 95 20.36 3.06 9.09
CA ALA A 95 19.77 4.40 8.89
C ALA A 95 19.52 5.13 10.21
N ARG A 96 19.12 4.42 11.25
CA ARG A 96 18.99 4.97 12.61
C ARG A 96 20.35 5.44 13.17
N GLU A 97 21.39 4.67 13.01
CA GLU A 97 22.75 5.05 13.45
C GLU A 97 23.19 6.34 12.74
N LEU A 98 22.99 6.43 11.43
CA LEU A 98 23.29 7.64 10.66
C LEU A 98 22.49 8.85 11.17
N TYR A 99 21.18 8.68 11.48
CA TYR A 99 20.33 9.73 12.04
C TYR A 99 20.90 10.26 13.36
N LEU A 100 21.32 9.36 14.26
CA LEU A 100 21.85 9.73 15.58
C LEU A 100 23.25 10.35 15.47
N GLU A 101 24.14 9.79 14.65
CA GLU A 101 25.51 10.31 14.42
C GLU A 101 25.48 11.74 13.87
N LYS A 102 24.57 12.00 12.93
CA LYS A 102 24.46 13.30 12.25
C LYS A 102 23.52 14.27 12.94
N HIS A 103 22.99 13.92 14.10
CA HIS A 103 22.05 14.75 14.89
C HIS A 103 20.88 15.28 14.07
N CYS A 104 20.27 14.41 13.23
CA CYS A 104 19.17 14.81 12.39
C CYS A 104 17.90 15.14 13.20
N ASP A 105 17.10 16.10 12.72
CA ASP A 105 15.85 16.58 13.36
C ASP A 105 14.61 15.94 12.75
N ALA A 106 14.70 15.57 11.45
CA ALA A 106 13.58 15.05 10.68
C ALA A 106 14.01 13.88 9.79
N ILE A 107 13.01 13.15 9.30
CA ILE A 107 13.18 12.02 8.37
C ILE A 107 12.32 12.26 7.12
N ILE A 108 12.91 12.09 5.95
CA ILE A 108 12.21 11.97 4.69
C ILE A 108 12.31 10.53 4.19
N GLY A 109 11.16 9.87 3.99
CA GLY A 109 11.09 8.63 3.23
C GLY A 109 10.80 8.96 1.77
N PHE A 110 11.80 8.87 0.90
CA PHE A 110 11.71 9.21 -0.51
C PHE A 110 11.81 7.94 -1.36
N GLY A 111 10.73 7.52 -1.99
CA GLY A 111 10.73 6.31 -2.81
C GLY A 111 9.40 5.59 -2.87
N GLY A 112 9.43 4.33 -3.24
CA GLY A 112 8.27 3.45 -3.14
C GLY A 112 7.93 3.07 -1.69
N GLY A 113 6.97 2.18 -1.51
CA GLY A 113 6.54 1.72 -0.18
C GLY A 113 7.70 1.25 0.71
N SER A 114 8.72 0.58 0.14
CA SER A 114 9.87 0.08 0.91
C SER A 114 10.68 1.19 1.57
N SER A 115 11.00 2.26 0.85
CA SER A 115 11.74 3.41 1.41
C SER A 115 10.93 4.14 2.47
N ILE A 116 9.62 4.30 2.25
CA ILE A 116 8.71 4.94 3.22
C ILE A 116 8.56 4.07 4.47
N ASP A 117 8.40 2.76 4.32
CA ASP A 117 8.27 1.82 5.46
C ASP A 117 9.57 1.74 6.27
N CYS A 118 10.74 1.76 5.60
CA CYS A 118 12.02 1.89 6.27
C CYS A 118 12.08 3.18 7.12
N ALA A 119 11.70 4.31 6.53
CA ALA A 119 11.68 5.61 7.23
C ALA A 119 10.77 5.61 8.47
N LYS A 120 9.58 5.00 8.36
CA LYS A 120 8.66 4.81 9.50
C LYS A 120 9.29 3.94 10.59
N ALA A 121 9.91 2.83 10.21
CA ALA A 121 10.55 1.91 11.16
C ALA A 121 11.76 2.56 11.85
N VAL A 122 12.56 3.36 11.13
CA VAL A 122 13.64 4.19 11.71
C VAL A 122 13.07 5.17 12.72
N GLY A 123 12.02 5.91 12.36
CA GLY A 123 11.33 6.81 13.29
C GLY A 123 10.83 6.10 14.55
N ALA A 124 10.27 4.89 14.42
CA ALA A 124 9.83 4.08 15.56
C ALA A 124 11.00 3.66 16.46
N ARG A 125 12.15 3.29 15.88
CA ARG A 125 13.36 2.93 16.60
C ARG A 125 13.99 4.12 17.33
N ILE A 126 13.91 5.32 16.77
CA ILE A 126 14.35 6.56 17.42
C ILE A 126 13.42 6.90 18.59
N ALA A 127 12.10 6.81 18.38
CA ALA A 127 11.12 7.08 19.45
C ALA A 127 11.19 6.07 20.61
N LYS A 128 11.64 4.84 20.34
CA LYS A 128 11.77 3.75 21.32
C LYS A 128 13.16 3.10 21.29
N PRO A 129 14.22 3.80 21.72
CA PRO A 129 15.61 3.36 21.57
C PRO A 129 15.93 2.05 22.30
N LYS A 130 15.21 1.73 23.38
CA LYS A 130 15.42 0.51 24.19
C LYS A 130 14.62 -0.71 23.69
N GLN A 131 13.76 -0.54 22.66
CA GLN A 131 12.88 -1.60 22.17
C GLN A 131 13.32 -2.06 20.77
N SER A 132 13.62 -3.35 20.59
CA SER A 132 13.97 -3.91 19.29
C SER A 132 12.77 -3.90 18.33
N LEU A 133 13.03 -3.92 17.02
CA LEU A 133 11.99 -3.99 15.98
C LEU A 133 11.09 -5.21 16.14
N SER A 134 11.67 -6.37 16.49
CA SER A 134 10.91 -7.61 16.74
C SER A 134 9.89 -7.47 17.87
N LYS A 135 10.19 -6.70 18.91
CA LYS A 135 9.26 -6.38 20.01
C LYS A 135 8.16 -5.40 19.60
N MET A 136 8.36 -4.64 18.51
CA MET A 136 7.36 -3.72 17.95
C MET A 136 6.43 -4.42 16.95
N LYS A 137 6.72 -5.66 16.53
CA LYS A 137 5.89 -6.46 15.61
C LYS A 137 4.44 -6.53 16.09
N GLY A 138 3.50 -6.27 15.19
CA GLY A 138 2.06 -6.31 15.43
C GLY A 138 1.44 -4.94 15.62
N ILE A 139 0.45 -4.84 16.50
CA ILE A 139 -0.43 -3.67 16.58
C ILE A 139 -0.18 -2.91 17.89
N LEU A 140 -0.15 -1.57 17.81
CA LEU A 140 -0.11 -0.64 18.95
C LEU A 140 1.02 -0.94 19.95
N LYS A 141 2.27 -0.95 19.49
CA LYS A 141 3.44 -1.20 20.34
C LYS A 141 4.48 -0.07 20.35
N VAL A 142 4.29 0.94 19.51
CA VAL A 142 5.18 2.12 19.48
C VAL A 142 4.71 3.19 20.45
N HIS A 143 3.47 3.64 20.38
CA HIS A 143 2.79 4.58 21.29
C HIS A 143 3.51 5.92 21.54
N LYS A 144 4.60 6.21 20.85
CA LYS A 144 5.38 7.44 21.01
C LYS A 144 5.44 8.22 19.70
N LYS A 145 5.38 9.53 19.81
CA LYS A 145 5.55 10.44 18.66
C LYS A 145 6.93 10.20 18.03
N LEU A 146 6.94 10.03 16.73
CA LEU A 146 8.15 9.93 15.91
C LEU A 146 8.77 11.33 15.73
N PRO A 147 10.06 11.43 15.34
CA PRO A 147 10.59 12.62 14.71
C PRO A 147 9.69 13.07 13.56
N LEU A 148 9.81 14.33 13.11
CA LEU A 148 9.05 14.78 11.96
C LEU A 148 9.31 13.84 10.77
N LEU A 149 8.25 13.23 10.26
CA LEU A 149 8.31 12.27 9.15
C LEU A 149 7.54 12.82 7.96
N VAL A 150 8.26 12.98 6.84
CA VAL A 150 7.72 13.34 5.52
C VAL A 150 7.83 12.13 4.61
N ALA A 151 6.76 11.79 3.90
CA ALA A 151 6.78 10.74 2.89
C ALA A 151 6.64 11.34 1.49
N ILE A 152 7.52 10.93 0.58
CA ILE A 152 7.54 11.38 -0.82
C ILE A 152 7.47 10.12 -1.72
N PRO A 153 6.27 9.68 -2.10
CA PRO A 153 6.10 8.50 -2.92
C PRO A 153 6.56 8.75 -4.36
N THR A 154 7.39 7.84 -4.89
CA THR A 154 7.79 7.81 -6.30
C THR A 154 6.98 6.81 -7.12
N THR A 155 6.07 6.09 -6.48
CA THR A 155 5.11 5.16 -7.10
C THR A 155 3.69 5.53 -6.71
N ALA A 156 2.74 5.33 -7.59
CA ALA A 156 1.33 5.60 -7.37
C ALA A 156 0.57 4.28 -7.10
N GLY A 157 0.84 3.64 -5.96
CA GLY A 157 0.32 2.31 -5.67
C GLY A 157 0.08 2.01 -4.20
N THR A 158 1.15 1.89 -3.44
CA THR A 158 1.11 1.37 -2.07
C THR A 158 0.34 2.21 -1.07
N GLY A 159 0.21 3.52 -1.31
CA GLY A 159 -0.39 4.44 -0.34
C GLY A 159 0.33 4.50 1.01
N SER A 160 1.59 4.00 1.09
CA SER A 160 2.33 3.95 2.36
C SER A 160 2.46 5.31 3.02
N GLU A 161 2.46 6.39 2.25
CA GLU A 161 2.46 7.77 2.77
C GLU A 161 1.26 8.11 3.66
N THR A 162 0.19 7.28 3.65
CA THR A 162 -1.02 7.51 4.46
C THR A 162 -1.22 6.48 5.56
N THR A 163 -0.44 5.40 5.56
CA THR A 163 -0.71 4.24 6.41
C THR A 163 -0.02 4.31 7.78
N LEU A 164 -0.63 3.63 8.74
CA LEU A 164 -0.05 3.40 10.06
C LEU A 164 0.92 2.20 10.09
N ALA A 165 1.11 1.52 8.96
CA ALA A 165 1.92 0.33 8.84
C ALA A 165 3.35 0.64 8.34
N ALA A 166 4.32 -0.11 8.87
CA ALA A 166 5.65 -0.28 8.29
C ALA A 166 5.94 -1.77 8.18
N VAL A 167 6.12 -2.25 6.95
CA VAL A 167 6.39 -3.67 6.69
C VAL A 167 7.89 -3.85 6.50
N ILE A 168 8.50 -4.66 7.35
CA ILE A 168 9.93 -4.93 7.35
C ILE A 168 10.22 -6.43 7.39
N THR A 169 11.43 -6.79 6.98
CA THR A 169 11.92 -8.17 6.98
C THR A 169 13.01 -8.33 8.05
N ASP A 170 12.87 -9.30 8.91
CA ASP A 170 13.95 -9.67 9.83
C ASP A 170 15.14 -10.20 9.03
N ALA A 171 16.31 -9.56 9.19
CA ALA A 171 17.50 -9.89 8.41
C ALA A 171 18.04 -11.30 8.69
N GLN A 172 17.82 -11.83 9.90
CA GLN A 172 18.33 -13.13 10.33
C GLN A 172 17.35 -14.25 9.94
N THR A 173 16.07 -14.08 10.27
CA THR A 173 15.05 -15.14 10.09
C THR A 173 14.37 -15.09 8.73
N ARG A 174 14.59 -14.02 7.96
CA ARG A 174 13.90 -13.74 6.68
C ARG A 174 12.37 -13.60 6.83
N HIS A 175 11.89 -13.50 8.06
CA HIS A 175 10.47 -13.36 8.32
C HIS A 175 10.01 -11.92 8.11
N LYS A 176 9.03 -11.73 7.22
CA LYS A 176 8.39 -10.44 6.94
C LYS A 176 7.27 -10.18 7.94
N TYR A 177 7.22 -8.98 8.52
CA TYR A 177 6.18 -8.60 9.47
C TYR A 177 5.89 -7.10 9.43
N ALA A 178 4.71 -6.72 9.90
CA ALA A 178 4.30 -5.33 10.01
C ALA A 178 4.42 -4.81 11.45
N ILE A 179 4.81 -3.55 11.56
CA ILE A 179 4.67 -2.71 12.74
C ILE A 179 3.52 -1.76 12.44
N ASN A 180 2.44 -1.83 13.22
CA ASN A 180 1.23 -1.04 12.98
C ASN A 180 0.95 -0.16 14.20
N ASP A 181 1.11 1.15 14.06
CA ASP A 181 0.74 2.08 15.14
C ASP A 181 0.46 3.48 14.56
N PHE A 182 -0.42 4.24 15.17
CA PHE A 182 -0.83 5.57 14.71
C PHE A 182 0.32 6.57 14.56
N PRO A 183 1.36 6.59 15.42
CA PRO A 183 2.52 7.46 15.24
C PRO A 183 3.26 7.26 13.92
N LEU A 184 3.16 6.08 13.28
CA LEU A 184 3.83 5.77 12.02
C LEU A 184 3.18 6.48 10.81
N ILE A 185 1.97 6.99 10.94
CA ILE A 185 1.37 7.79 9.87
C ILE A 185 2.26 9.03 9.68
N PRO A 186 2.79 9.31 8.48
CA PRO A 186 3.61 10.49 8.23
C PRO A 186 2.88 11.78 8.60
N ALA A 187 3.61 12.80 9.01
CA ALA A 187 3.03 14.13 9.25
C ALA A 187 2.66 14.81 7.93
N TYR A 188 3.50 14.63 6.93
CA TYR A 188 3.36 15.22 5.60
C TYR A 188 3.55 14.18 4.51
N ALA A 189 2.78 14.33 3.43
CA ALA A 189 2.94 13.59 2.19
C ALA A 189 3.16 14.57 1.03
N VAL A 190 4.20 14.34 0.23
CA VAL A 190 4.49 15.17 -0.94
C VAL A 190 4.14 14.41 -2.20
N LEU A 191 3.03 14.75 -2.83
CA LEU A 191 2.54 14.13 -4.06
C LEU A 191 3.04 14.91 -5.28
N ASP A 192 4.36 14.95 -5.47
CA ASP A 192 5.00 15.65 -6.59
C ASP A 192 5.05 14.72 -7.82
N PRO A 193 4.28 14.99 -8.90
CA PRO A 193 4.27 14.11 -10.07
C PRO A 193 5.62 14.01 -10.78
N LYS A 194 6.49 15.01 -10.60
CA LYS A 194 7.81 15.05 -11.25
C LYS A 194 8.75 13.95 -10.76
N VAL A 195 8.52 13.41 -9.55
CA VAL A 195 9.33 12.29 -9.05
C VAL A 195 8.85 10.93 -9.56
N THR A 196 7.76 10.90 -10.34
CA THR A 196 7.19 9.67 -10.92
C THR A 196 7.35 9.54 -12.42
N ILE A 197 7.85 10.57 -13.12
CA ILE A 197 7.92 10.59 -14.59
C ILE A 197 8.86 9.54 -15.18
N SER A 198 9.86 9.11 -14.43
CA SER A 198 10.82 8.06 -14.84
C SER A 198 10.35 6.65 -14.50
N LEU A 199 9.16 6.50 -13.89
CA LEU A 199 8.64 5.18 -13.54
C LEU A 199 8.32 4.38 -14.81
N PRO A 200 8.89 3.17 -14.98
CA PRO A 200 8.62 2.34 -16.14
C PRO A 200 7.12 2.03 -16.32
N PRO A 201 6.63 1.85 -17.57
CA PRO A 201 5.23 1.51 -17.82
C PRO A 201 4.74 0.29 -17.04
N SER A 202 5.53 -0.78 -16.95
CA SER A 202 5.19 -1.99 -16.20
C SER A 202 4.97 -1.72 -14.70
N LEU A 203 5.80 -0.86 -14.09
CA LEU A 203 5.60 -0.45 -12.69
C LEU A 203 4.43 0.52 -12.55
N THR A 204 4.20 1.40 -13.53
CA THR A 204 3.02 2.27 -13.56
C THR A 204 1.73 1.44 -13.53
N ALA A 205 1.66 0.40 -14.37
CA ALA A 205 0.53 -0.52 -14.46
C ALA A 205 0.33 -1.29 -13.14
N THR A 206 1.36 -2.00 -12.69
CA THR A 206 1.24 -2.88 -11.51
C THR A 206 0.97 -2.11 -10.23
N THR A 207 1.59 -0.93 -10.04
CA THR A 207 1.31 -0.08 -8.86
C THR A 207 -0.05 0.59 -8.94
N GLY A 208 -0.48 1.02 -10.14
CA GLY A 208 -1.83 1.58 -10.33
C GLY A 208 -2.94 0.55 -10.08
N MET A 209 -2.75 -0.69 -10.52
CA MET A 209 -3.65 -1.82 -10.24
C MET A 209 -3.64 -2.20 -8.75
N ASP A 210 -2.51 -2.05 -8.06
CA ASP A 210 -2.40 -2.19 -6.60
C ASP A 210 -3.26 -1.15 -5.88
N ALA A 211 -3.16 0.12 -6.29
CA ALA A 211 -4.02 1.19 -5.76
C ALA A 211 -5.51 0.91 -6.02
N LEU A 212 -5.86 0.35 -7.19
CA LEU A 212 -7.23 -0.06 -7.48
C LEU A 212 -7.69 -1.18 -6.54
N THR A 213 -6.84 -2.18 -6.31
CA THR A 213 -7.12 -3.28 -5.38
C THR A 213 -7.37 -2.75 -3.96
N HIS A 214 -6.52 -1.85 -3.46
CA HIS A 214 -6.70 -1.17 -2.19
C HIS A 214 -8.07 -0.47 -2.10
N ALA A 215 -8.42 0.31 -3.13
CA ALA A 215 -9.67 1.05 -3.16
C ALA A 215 -10.89 0.11 -3.18
N VAL A 216 -10.85 -0.93 -4.01
CA VAL A 216 -11.95 -1.89 -4.16
C VAL A 216 -12.13 -2.70 -2.87
N GLU A 217 -11.08 -3.31 -2.32
CA GLU A 217 -11.19 -4.10 -1.09
C GLU A 217 -11.64 -3.25 0.10
N ALA A 218 -11.11 -2.01 0.24
CA ALA A 218 -11.58 -1.08 1.26
C ALA A 218 -13.07 -0.72 1.09
N TYR A 219 -13.58 -0.69 -0.14
CA TYR A 219 -14.99 -0.36 -0.41
C TYR A 219 -15.93 -1.53 -0.17
N ILE A 220 -15.58 -2.72 -0.66
CA ILE A 220 -16.43 -3.92 -0.53
C ILE A 220 -16.40 -4.53 0.87
N GLY A 221 -15.38 -4.22 1.67
CA GLY A 221 -15.24 -4.71 3.04
C GLY A 221 -16.38 -4.31 3.98
N GLY A 222 -16.49 -5.00 5.12
CA GLY A 222 -17.52 -4.79 6.14
C GLY A 222 -17.29 -3.59 7.07
N SER A 223 -16.03 -3.12 7.20
CA SER A 223 -15.64 -2.05 8.14
C SER A 223 -15.57 -0.65 7.50
N THR A 224 -16.23 -0.45 6.35
CA THR A 224 -16.23 0.85 5.67
C THR A 224 -16.99 1.92 6.47
N THR A 225 -16.50 3.15 6.42
CA THR A 225 -17.17 4.36 6.92
C THR A 225 -17.63 5.23 5.74
N ARG A 226 -18.42 6.29 6.01
CA ARG A 226 -18.78 7.27 4.97
C ARG A 226 -17.54 7.90 4.33
N HIS A 227 -16.52 8.21 5.14
CA HIS A 227 -15.26 8.79 4.66
C HIS A 227 -14.45 7.81 3.80
N THR A 228 -14.25 6.57 4.27
CA THR A 228 -13.46 5.59 3.51
C THR A 228 -14.13 5.22 2.19
N ARG A 229 -15.48 5.12 2.16
CA ARG A 229 -16.21 4.93 0.90
C ARG A 229 -16.03 6.09 -0.08
N LYS A 230 -16.04 7.35 0.42
CA LYS A 230 -15.79 8.53 -0.43
C LYS A 230 -14.39 8.50 -1.04
N TYR A 231 -13.37 8.14 -0.25
CA TYR A 231 -12.00 8.03 -0.75
C TYR A 231 -11.83 6.88 -1.74
N ALA A 232 -12.36 5.69 -1.42
CA ALA A 232 -12.30 4.54 -2.32
C ALA A 232 -12.96 4.82 -3.69
N LYS A 233 -14.15 5.44 -3.71
CA LYS A 233 -14.81 5.87 -4.96
C LYS A 233 -13.95 6.85 -5.77
N LYS A 234 -13.37 7.88 -5.10
CA LYS A 234 -12.50 8.85 -5.77
C LYS A 234 -11.26 8.17 -6.34
N ALA A 235 -10.61 7.28 -5.56
CA ALA A 235 -9.46 6.54 -6.03
C ALA A 235 -9.80 5.70 -7.27
N THR A 236 -10.87 4.92 -7.21
CA THR A 236 -11.33 4.10 -8.33
C THR A 236 -11.54 4.94 -9.59
N LYS A 237 -12.29 6.04 -9.50
CA LYS A 237 -12.53 6.91 -10.66
C LYS A 237 -11.23 7.48 -11.24
N LEU A 238 -10.36 8.03 -10.38
CA LEU A 238 -9.11 8.63 -10.85
C LEU A 238 -8.19 7.61 -11.53
N ILE A 239 -8.19 6.35 -11.05
CA ILE A 239 -7.41 5.28 -11.68
C ILE A 239 -7.97 4.96 -13.07
N PHE A 240 -9.27 4.72 -13.20
CA PHE A 240 -9.89 4.44 -14.52
C PHE A 240 -9.71 5.59 -15.51
N ASP A 241 -9.77 6.84 -15.05
CA ASP A 241 -9.62 8.03 -15.90
C ASP A 241 -8.16 8.25 -16.38
N ASN A 242 -7.13 7.74 -15.63
CA ASN A 242 -5.76 8.19 -15.84
C ASN A 242 -4.71 7.09 -16.01
N ILE A 243 -4.96 5.84 -15.60
CA ILE A 243 -3.94 4.79 -15.60
C ILE A 243 -3.39 4.48 -16.99
N TYR A 244 -4.25 4.43 -18.01
CA TYR A 244 -3.85 4.24 -19.40
C TYR A 244 -2.98 5.38 -19.90
N LYS A 245 -3.38 6.64 -19.63
CA LYS A 245 -2.62 7.83 -20.01
C LYS A 245 -1.23 7.88 -19.36
N ALA A 246 -1.15 7.47 -18.09
CA ALA A 246 0.12 7.42 -17.38
C ALA A 246 1.00 6.25 -17.82
N TYR A 247 0.41 5.16 -18.31
CA TYR A 247 1.11 4.01 -18.85
C TYR A 247 1.68 4.30 -20.23
N ASP A 248 0.86 4.86 -21.14
CA ASP A 248 1.21 5.13 -22.52
C ASP A 248 2.19 6.30 -22.66
N ASP A 249 2.02 7.34 -21.83
CA ASP A 249 2.90 8.50 -21.75
C ASP A 249 3.34 8.76 -20.31
N GLY A 250 4.51 8.24 -19.95
CA GLY A 250 5.11 8.43 -18.64
C GLY A 250 5.45 9.90 -18.31
N GLN A 251 5.53 10.77 -19.33
CA GLN A 251 5.79 12.21 -19.17
C GLN A 251 4.52 13.04 -18.94
N ASN A 252 3.34 12.43 -19.05
CA ASN A 252 2.07 13.09 -18.79
C ASN A 252 1.92 13.47 -17.31
N ILE A 253 2.36 14.67 -16.96
CA ILE A 253 2.39 15.20 -15.59
C ILE A 253 1.00 15.20 -14.94
N GLU A 254 -0.05 15.51 -15.69
CA GLU A 254 -1.40 15.55 -15.11
C GLU A 254 -1.90 14.13 -14.79
N ALA A 255 -1.69 13.17 -15.69
CA ALA A 255 -2.02 11.77 -15.42
C ALA A 255 -1.22 11.23 -14.22
N ARG A 256 0.09 11.51 -14.14
CA ARG A 256 0.94 11.13 -12.98
C ARG A 256 0.43 11.73 -11.67
N LYS A 257 0.04 13.02 -11.68
CA LYS A 257 -0.52 13.71 -10.53
C LYS A 257 -1.83 13.09 -10.06
N GLU A 258 -2.74 12.77 -10.99
CA GLU A 258 -4.01 12.16 -10.64
C GLU A 258 -3.82 10.71 -10.14
N MET A 259 -2.85 9.95 -10.68
CA MET A 259 -2.51 8.63 -10.17
C MET A 259 -1.91 8.69 -8.74
N LEU A 260 -1.05 9.66 -8.42
CA LEU A 260 -0.57 9.88 -7.04
C LEU A 260 -1.73 10.21 -6.08
N LYS A 261 -2.66 11.08 -6.50
CA LYS A 261 -3.86 11.37 -5.69
C LYS A 261 -4.73 10.13 -5.51
N ALA A 262 -4.87 9.32 -6.55
CA ALA A 262 -5.62 8.07 -6.48
C ALA A 262 -5.02 7.10 -5.45
N SER A 263 -3.71 6.88 -5.51
CA SER A 263 -2.97 6.08 -4.53
C SER A 263 -3.14 6.62 -3.10
N PHE A 264 -3.00 7.93 -2.91
CA PHE A 264 -3.23 8.58 -1.63
C PHE A 264 -4.66 8.36 -1.11
N PHE A 265 -5.69 8.51 -1.95
CA PHE A 265 -7.07 8.28 -1.52
C PHE A 265 -7.34 6.79 -1.23
N ALA A 266 -6.78 5.87 -2.04
CA ALA A 266 -6.83 4.44 -1.75
C ALA A 266 -6.19 4.14 -0.39
N GLY A 267 -5.02 4.71 -0.12
CA GLY A 267 -4.32 4.63 1.16
C GLY A 267 -5.15 5.14 2.34
N CYS A 268 -5.77 6.31 2.20
CA CYS A 268 -6.69 6.87 3.20
C CYS A 268 -7.92 5.98 3.45
N ALA A 269 -8.35 5.23 2.44
CA ALA A 269 -9.48 4.31 2.57
C ALA A 269 -9.06 3.05 3.32
N PHE A 270 -8.05 2.32 2.82
CA PHE A 270 -7.72 1.01 3.35
C PHE A 270 -7.02 1.05 4.72
N THR A 271 -6.28 2.13 5.05
CA THR A 271 -5.65 2.23 6.38
C THR A 271 -6.66 2.16 7.52
N LYS A 272 -7.94 2.52 7.27
CA LYS A 272 -9.06 2.44 8.23
C LYS A 272 -9.98 1.24 7.99
N SER A 273 -10.18 0.87 6.72
CA SER A 273 -11.14 -0.19 6.35
C SER A 273 -10.49 -1.54 6.15
N TYR A 274 -9.17 -1.61 6.23
CA TYR A 274 -8.35 -2.77 5.90
C TYR A 274 -8.51 -3.20 4.43
N VAL A 275 -7.82 -4.28 4.10
CA VAL A 275 -7.82 -4.96 2.79
C VAL A 275 -8.58 -6.28 2.92
N GLY A 276 -8.45 -7.19 1.95
CA GLY A 276 -9.15 -8.47 1.92
C GLY A 276 -8.28 -9.64 1.50
N TYR A 277 -8.92 -10.66 0.91
CA TYR A 277 -8.21 -11.87 0.51
C TYR A 277 -7.30 -11.70 -0.70
N VAL A 278 -7.51 -10.68 -1.54
CA VAL A 278 -6.57 -10.36 -2.63
C VAL A 278 -5.20 -10.10 -2.02
N HIS A 279 -5.12 -9.20 -1.04
CA HIS A 279 -3.86 -8.90 -0.36
C HIS A 279 -3.32 -10.06 0.47
N ALA A 280 -4.16 -10.81 1.18
CA ALA A 280 -3.71 -11.93 2.00
C ALA A 280 -3.04 -13.02 1.15
N VAL A 281 -3.61 -13.35 -0.02
CA VAL A 281 -3.02 -14.29 -0.97
C VAL A 281 -1.75 -13.71 -1.58
N ALA A 282 -1.78 -12.46 -2.06
CA ALA A 282 -0.61 -11.78 -2.64
C ALA A 282 0.58 -11.71 -1.67
N HIS A 283 0.34 -11.40 -0.39
CA HIS A 283 1.39 -11.38 0.63
C HIS A 283 2.04 -12.74 0.84
N SER A 284 1.25 -13.82 0.84
CA SER A 284 1.77 -15.17 0.99
C SER A 284 2.64 -15.60 -0.20
N LEU A 285 2.27 -15.18 -1.42
CA LEU A 285 3.03 -15.41 -2.64
C LEU A 285 4.32 -14.58 -2.68
N GLY A 286 4.23 -13.28 -2.40
CA GLY A 286 5.38 -12.41 -2.32
C GLY A 286 6.40 -12.84 -1.26
N GLY A 287 5.94 -13.38 -0.13
CA GLY A 287 6.80 -13.89 0.94
C GLY A 287 7.56 -15.16 0.60
N LYS A 288 7.02 -16.01 -0.25
CA LYS A 288 7.65 -17.30 -0.64
C LYS A 288 8.43 -17.20 -1.95
N TYR A 289 7.80 -16.60 -2.96
CA TYR A 289 8.27 -16.64 -4.35
C TYR A 289 8.84 -15.33 -4.86
N ASN A 290 8.85 -14.28 -4.01
CA ASN A 290 9.22 -12.91 -4.39
C ASN A 290 8.40 -12.33 -5.56
N ILE A 291 7.18 -12.83 -5.79
CA ILE A 291 6.28 -12.26 -6.78
C ILE A 291 6.00 -10.81 -6.42
N PRO A 292 6.18 -9.86 -7.36
CA PRO A 292 5.96 -8.44 -7.08
C PRO A 292 4.53 -8.18 -6.59
N HIS A 293 4.41 -7.44 -5.48
CA HIS A 293 3.15 -7.23 -4.76
C HIS A 293 2.02 -6.70 -5.65
N GLY A 294 2.27 -5.61 -6.39
CA GLY A 294 1.26 -5.03 -7.27
C GLY A 294 0.88 -5.95 -8.43
N LEU A 295 1.82 -6.76 -8.93
CA LEU A 295 1.55 -7.76 -9.96
C LEU A 295 0.63 -8.86 -9.41
N ALA A 296 0.92 -9.38 -8.22
CA ALA A 296 0.07 -10.39 -7.56
C ALA A 296 -1.35 -9.85 -7.32
N ASN A 297 -1.47 -8.64 -6.77
CA ASN A 297 -2.77 -8.02 -6.53
C ASN A 297 -3.56 -7.81 -7.82
N ALA A 298 -2.93 -7.33 -8.89
CA ALA A 298 -3.56 -7.14 -10.18
C ALA A 298 -4.11 -8.46 -10.77
N THR A 299 -3.33 -9.54 -10.63
CA THR A 299 -3.73 -10.87 -11.14
C THR A 299 -4.88 -11.47 -10.34
N ILE A 300 -4.85 -11.35 -9.02
CA ILE A 300 -5.81 -12.00 -8.11
C ILE A 300 -7.15 -11.25 -8.03
N LEU A 301 -7.13 -9.91 -8.17
CA LEU A 301 -8.33 -9.07 -7.93
C LEU A 301 -9.57 -9.56 -8.68
N PRO A 302 -9.58 -9.73 -10.01
CA PRO A 302 -10.80 -10.15 -10.72
C PRO A 302 -11.30 -11.52 -10.26
N MET A 303 -10.41 -12.47 -9.96
CA MET A 303 -10.76 -13.82 -9.49
C MET A 303 -11.55 -13.78 -8.18
N VAL A 304 -11.08 -12.95 -7.23
CA VAL A 304 -11.74 -12.81 -5.92
C VAL A 304 -13.07 -12.08 -6.03
N LEU A 305 -13.18 -11.08 -6.92
CA LEU A 305 -14.43 -10.37 -7.14
C LEU A 305 -15.49 -11.28 -7.77
N GLU A 306 -15.13 -12.09 -8.75
CA GLU A 306 -16.03 -13.10 -9.34
C GLU A 306 -16.51 -14.11 -8.31
N ASP A 307 -15.61 -14.60 -7.47
CA ASP A 307 -15.94 -15.59 -6.45
C ASP A 307 -16.87 -15.04 -5.35
N TYR A 308 -16.80 -13.75 -5.03
CA TYR A 308 -17.75 -13.13 -4.11
C TYR A 308 -19.16 -12.98 -4.69
N GLY A 309 -19.31 -12.94 -6.00
CA GLY A 309 -20.56 -12.94 -6.74
C GLY A 309 -21.57 -11.92 -6.21
N SER A 310 -22.83 -12.37 -6.11
CA SER A 310 -23.97 -11.53 -5.70
C SER A 310 -23.81 -10.81 -4.35
N THR A 311 -22.91 -11.29 -3.49
CA THR A 311 -22.63 -10.66 -2.17
C THR A 311 -22.12 -9.24 -2.31
N ILE A 312 -21.44 -8.91 -3.42
CA ILE A 312 -20.82 -7.61 -3.65
C ILE A 312 -21.41 -6.83 -4.82
N TYR A 313 -22.34 -7.38 -5.61
CA TYR A 313 -22.90 -6.75 -6.81
C TYR A 313 -23.35 -5.30 -6.58
N LYS A 314 -24.12 -5.05 -5.53
CA LYS A 314 -24.55 -3.68 -5.18
C LYS A 314 -23.38 -2.73 -4.91
N LYS A 315 -22.29 -3.20 -4.32
CA LYS A 315 -21.10 -2.37 -4.04
C LYS A 315 -20.28 -2.12 -5.29
N LEU A 316 -20.13 -3.14 -6.15
CA LEU A 316 -19.48 -2.99 -7.44
C LEU A 316 -20.28 -2.07 -8.37
N TYR A 317 -21.62 -2.18 -8.43
CA TYR A 317 -22.49 -1.22 -9.10
C TYR A 317 -22.18 0.22 -8.68
N GLN A 318 -22.08 0.48 -7.36
CA GLN A 318 -21.80 1.83 -6.84
C GLN A 318 -20.40 2.35 -7.21
N LEU A 319 -19.42 1.48 -7.38
CA LEU A 319 -18.08 1.83 -7.88
C LEU A 319 -18.13 2.05 -9.40
N ALA A 320 -18.75 1.15 -10.13
CA ALA A 320 -18.86 1.18 -11.59
C ALA A 320 -19.56 2.45 -12.09
N VAL A 321 -20.72 2.77 -11.52
CA VAL A 321 -21.46 4.00 -11.87
C VAL A 321 -20.65 5.25 -11.51
N TYR A 322 -20.04 5.30 -10.32
CA TYR A 322 -19.23 6.45 -9.93
C TYR A 322 -18.00 6.63 -10.81
N ALA A 323 -17.40 5.55 -11.28
CA ALA A 323 -16.25 5.57 -12.18
C ALA A 323 -16.64 5.84 -13.65
N GLY A 324 -17.93 5.78 -14.00
CA GLY A 324 -18.42 5.95 -15.38
C GLY A 324 -18.26 4.69 -16.23
N ILE A 325 -18.18 3.50 -15.62
CA ILE A 325 -18.05 2.19 -16.28
C ILE A 325 -19.42 1.58 -16.56
N ALA A 326 -20.42 1.90 -15.75
CA ALA A 326 -21.79 1.43 -15.85
C ALA A 326 -22.77 2.59 -15.72
N ASP A 327 -23.98 2.41 -16.23
CA ASP A 327 -25.07 3.37 -16.17
C ASP A 327 -25.87 3.21 -14.87
N GLU A 328 -26.53 4.29 -14.44
CA GLU A 328 -27.43 4.23 -13.26
C GLU A 328 -28.63 3.30 -13.49
N SER A 329 -28.99 3.06 -14.75
CA SER A 329 -30.08 2.17 -15.17
C SER A 329 -29.70 0.68 -15.22
N ASP A 330 -28.39 0.35 -15.10
CA ASP A 330 -27.94 -1.05 -15.10
C ASP A 330 -28.40 -1.79 -13.83
N ASP A 331 -28.73 -3.06 -13.98
CA ASP A 331 -28.90 -3.94 -12.83
C ASP A 331 -27.57 -4.14 -12.11
N TYR A 332 -27.66 -4.49 -10.80
CA TYR A 332 -26.45 -4.65 -9.96
C TYR A 332 -25.48 -5.71 -10.50
N GLU A 333 -26.00 -6.80 -11.08
CA GLU A 333 -25.19 -7.86 -11.68
C GLU A 333 -24.50 -7.37 -12.94
N VAL A 334 -25.24 -6.78 -13.86
CA VAL A 334 -24.71 -6.22 -15.11
C VAL A 334 -23.61 -5.19 -14.85
N ALA A 335 -23.85 -4.28 -13.93
CA ALA A 335 -22.85 -3.27 -13.56
C ALA A 335 -21.60 -3.89 -12.88
N ALA A 336 -21.79 -4.93 -12.07
CA ALA A 336 -20.68 -5.66 -11.45
C ALA A 336 -19.84 -6.38 -12.51
N ASP A 337 -20.47 -7.02 -13.48
CA ASP A 337 -19.80 -7.69 -14.61
C ASP A 337 -19.04 -6.70 -15.49
N LYS A 338 -19.63 -5.53 -15.79
CA LYS A 338 -18.95 -4.45 -16.52
C LYS A 338 -17.69 -3.99 -15.75
N PHE A 339 -17.79 -3.84 -14.43
CA PHE A 339 -16.64 -3.44 -13.58
C PHE A 339 -15.52 -4.47 -13.57
N ILE A 340 -15.85 -5.75 -13.38
CA ILE A 340 -14.87 -6.85 -13.38
C ILE A 340 -14.25 -6.99 -14.78
N SER A 341 -15.05 -6.89 -15.85
CA SER A 341 -14.56 -6.92 -17.23
C SER A 341 -13.58 -5.78 -17.50
N ALA A 342 -13.88 -4.56 -17.04
CA ALA A 342 -12.98 -3.42 -17.20
C ALA A 342 -11.62 -3.64 -16.48
N ILE A 343 -11.61 -4.33 -15.32
CA ILE A 343 -10.35 -4.72 -14.66
C ILE A 343 -9.59 -5.77 -15.48
N LYS A 344 -10.28 -6.76 -16.05
CA LYS A 344 -9.67 -7.77 -16.93
C LYS A 344 -9.09 -7.13 -18.19
N ASP A 345 -9.79 -6.16 -18.78
CA ASP A 345 -9.31 -5.40 -19.94
C ASP A 345 -8.06 -4.58 -19.62
N MET A 346 -8.01 -3.97 -18.42
CA MET A 346 -6.77 -3.33 -17.92
C MET A 346 -5.61 -4.32 -17.85
N LYS A 347 -5.81 -5.49 -17.26
CA LYS A 347 -4.77 -6.53 -17.19
C LYS A 347 -4.26 -6.91 -18.58
N LYS A 348 -5.19 -7.15 -19.50
CA LYS A 348 -4.85 -7.50 -20.90
C LYS A 348 -4.06 -6.38 -21.58
N TYR A 349 -4.49 -5.13 -21.42
CA TYR A 349 -3.81 -3.97 -22.00
C TYR A 349 -2.40 -3.81 -21.46
N PHE A 350 -2.22 -4.01 -20.17
CA PHE A 350 -0.91 -3.90 -19.49
C PHE A 350 -0.07 -5.18 -19.58
N GLN A 351 -0.53 -6.19 -20.32
CA GLN A 351 0.16 -7.48 -20.47
C GLN A 351 0.43 -8.19 -19.14
N ILE A 352 -0.46 -8.05 -18.17
CA ILE A 352 -0.41 -8.74 -16.88
C ILE A 352 -1.02 -10.14 -17.06
N GLY A 353 -0.21 -11.17 -16.80
CA GLY A 353 -0.62 -12.57 -16.93
C GLY A 353 -1.66 -13.01 -15.89
N ASP A 354 -2.23 -14.18 -16.10
CA ASP A 354 -3.22 -14.79 -15.20
C ASP A 354 -2.61 -15.83 -14.25
N THR A 355 -1.37 -16.25 -14.50
CA THR A 355 -0.71 -17.35 -13.76
C THR A 355 0.73 -16.98 -13.39
N PHE A 356 1.28 -17.74 -12.43
CA PHE A 356 2.65 -17.64 -11.95
C PHE A 356 3.27 -19.04 -11.95
N SER A 357 4.30 -19.27 -12.76
CA SER A 357 5.04 -20.54 -12.84
C SER A 357 5.86 -20.86 -11.60
N GLU A 358 6.07 -19.90 -10.72
CA GLU A 358 6.80 -20.09 -9.47
C GLU A 358 6.02 -20.88 -8.41
N ILE A 359 4.68 -20.96 -8.53
CA ILE A 359 3.82 -21.58 -7.51
C ILE A 359 3.98 -23.09 -7.58
N GLN A 360 4.39 -23.69 -6.46
CA GLN A 360 4.51 -25.14 -6.30
C GLN A 360 3.28 -25.70 -5.59
N LYS A 361 2.72 -26.77 -6.13
CA LYS A 361 1.49 -27.42 -5.62
C LYS A 361 1.61 -27.83 -4.16
N GLU A 362 2.79 -28.31 -3.77
CA GLU A 362 3.11 -28.76 -2.41
C GLU A 362 3.07 -27.62 -1.38
N ASP A 363 3.33 -26.41 -1.81
CA ASP A 363 3.33 -25.22 -0.94
C ASP A 363 1.92 -24.66 -0.67
N ILE A 364 0.94 -24.98 -1.50
CA ILE A 364 -0.42 -24.39 -1.45
C ILE A 364 -1.06 -24.53 -0.06
N PRO A 365 -1.05 -25.71 0.60
CA PRO A 365 -1.66 -25.85 1.93
C PRO A 365 -1.00 -24.97 3.00
N GLU A 366 0.29 -24.67 2.85
CA GLU A 366 1.00 -23.79 3.77
C GLU A 366 0.69 -22.33 3.45
N ARG A 367 0.73 -21.93 2.17
CA ARG A 367 0.44 -20.55 1.74
C ARG A 367 -0.98 -20.14 2.08
N SER A 368 -1.95 -21.01 1.85
CA SER A 368 -3.35 -20.76 2.21
C SER A 368 -3.56 -20.61 3.73
N ARG A 369 -2.80 -21.36 4.57
CA ARG A 369 -2.81 -21.17 6.02
C ARG A 369 -2.24 -19.80 6.43
N TYR A 370 -1.19 -19.31 5.76
CA TYR A 370 -0.68 -17.96 6.00
C TYR A 370 -1.71 -16.89 5.65
N ALA A 371 -2.36 -17.00 4.49
CA ALA A 371 -3.40 -16.06 4.08
C ALA A 371 -4.63 -16.08 5.04
N ASP A 372 -5.09 -17.26 5.47
CA ASP A 372 -6.16 -17.40 6.49
C ASP A 372 -5.76 -16.73 7.82
N LYS A 373 -4.54 -16.98 8.29
CA LYS A 373 -4.05 -16.43 9.56
C LYS A 373 -3.88 -14.92 9.54
N GLU A 374 -3.49 -14.38 8.39
CA GLU A 374 -3.36 -12.93 8.21
C GLU A 374 -4.73 -12.26 8.15
N ALA A 375 -5.62 -12.81 7.33
CA ALA A 375 -6.92 -12.19 7.08
C ALA A 375 -7.90 -12.35 8.25
N ASN A 376 -7.93 -13.50 8.91
CA ASN A 376 -8.95 -13.82 9.90
C ASN A 376 -8.44 -13.74 11.35
N PRO A 377 -9.09 -12.97 12.23
CA PRO A 377 -10.39 -12.28 12.06
C PRO A 377 -10.30 -10.84 11.55
N LEU A 378 -9.11 -10.34 11.22
CA LEU A 378 -8.81 -8.91 11.10
C LEU A 378 -9.45 -8.26 9.87
N TYR A 379 -9.38 -8.91 8.70
CA TYR A 379 -9.86 -8.34 7.44
C TYR A 379 -11.39 -8.46 7.33
N PRO A 380 -12.09 -7.35 7.08
CA PRO A 380 -13.55 -7.32 7.08
C PRO A 380 -14.13 -7.78 5.74
N VAL A 381 -13.72 -8.96 5.29
CA VAL A 381 -14.08 -9.52 3.98
C VAL A 381 -15.60 -9.76 3.82
N PRO A 382 -16.15 -9.61 2.60
CA PRO A 382 -17.56 -9.88 2.32
C PRO A 382 -17.97 -11.32 2.66
N VAL A 383 -17.21 -12.28 2.18
CA VAL A 383 -17.40 -13.72 2.41
C VAL A 383 -16.23 -14.26 3.21
N LEU A 384 -16.49 -14.96 4.34
CA LEU A 384 -15.42 -15.57 5.15
C LEU A 384 -14.99 -16.88 4.56
N MET A 385 -13.68 -17.06 4.37
CA MET A 385 -13.04 -18.27 3.89
C MET A 385 -11.99 -18.76 4.90
N ASN A 386 -11.82 -20.05 5.02
CA ASN A 386 -10.71 -20.67 5.75
C ASN A 386 -9.57 -21.05 4.79
N ALA A 387 -8.46 -21.58 5.32
CA ALA A 387 -7.31 -21.96 4.52
C ALA A 387 -7.68 -22.89 3.35
N LYS A 388 -8.52 -23.92 3.59
CA LYS A 388 -8.92 -24.88 2.54
C LYS A 388 -9.73 -24.23 1.41
N GLU A 389 -10.59 -23.25 1.77
CA GLU A 389 -11.39 -22.51 0.80
C GLU A 389 -10.54 -21.49 0.00
N LEU A 390 -9.42 -21.02 0.57
CA LEU A 390 -8.48 -20.11 -0.09
C LEU A 390 -7.53 -20.85 -1.06
N GLU A 391 -7.33 -22.18 -0.91
CA GLU A 391 -6.45 -22.95 -1.81
C GLU A 391 -6.82 -22.80 -3.29
N LYS A 392 -8.12 -22.64 -3.59
CA LYS A 392 -8.60 -22.48 -4.97
C LYS A 392 -7.91 -21.36 -5.74
N TYR A 393 -7.60 -20.23 -5.10
CA TYR A 393 -6.93 -19.11 -5.75
C TYR A 393 -5.51 -19.48 -6.16
N TYR A 394 -4.79 -20.25 -5.36
CA TYR A 394 -3.46 -20.71 -5.70
C TYR A 394 -3.49 -21.68 -6.88
N TYR A 395 -4.44 -22.62 -6.91
CA TYR A 395 -4.63 -23.49 -8.06
C TYR A 395 -5.00 -22.72 -9.34
N MET A 396 -5.85 -21.70 -9.23
CA MET A 396 -6.20 -20.84 -10.38
C MET A 396 -4.99 -20.07 -10.91
N LEU A 397 -4.06 -19.71 -10.03
CA LEU A 397 -2.84 -18.97 -10.36
C LEU A 397 -1.71 -19.84 -10.92
N MET A 398 -1.82 -21.17 -10.88
CA MET A 398 -0.85 -22.08 -11.51
C MET A 398 -1.13 -22.21 -13.00
N PRO A 399 -0.09 -22.39 -13.86
CA PRO A 399 -0.27 -22.79 -15.24
C PRO A 399 -1.08 -24.10 -15.35
N GLU A 400 -1.88 -24.23 -16.43
CA GLU A 400 -2.71 -25.45 -16.62
C GLU A 400 -1.89 -26.75 -16.65
N GLU A 401 -0.66 -26.66 -17.17
CA GLU A 401 0.26 -27.81 -17.28
C GLU A 401 0.80 -28.30 -15.92
N GLU A 402 0.66 -27.50 -14.88
CA GLU A 402 1.19 -27.77 -13.53
C GLU A 402 0.09 -28.08 -12.49
N LYS A 403 -1.19 -28.02 -12.88
CA LYS A 403 -2.34 -28.32 -12.03
C LYS A 403 -2.52 -29.85 -11.87
#